data_96323fe605472ceb95b20d1cd2d326e7
#
_entry.id   96323fe605472ceb95b20d1cd2d326e7
#
_cell.length_a   1.000
_cell.length_b   1.000
_cell.length_c   1.000
_cell.angle_alpha   90.00
_cell.angle_beta   90.00
_cell.angle_gamma   90.00
#
_symmetry.space_group_name_H-M   'P 1'
#
loop_
_entity.id
_entity.type
_entity.pdbx_description
1 polymer ?
#
loop_
_entity_poly.entity_id
_entity_poly.type
_entity_poly.pdbx_seq_one_letter_code
_entity_poly.pdbx_strand_id
1 'polypeptide(L)'
;KTKYKTLDGLPVEPIEPGTVRDCREFIKKYNDVENFNVYGNERFIYQYISEKYPEVEVKFDVEKIKLTTIDIEVASENGFPDVESAAEEVLLITLQDYTTKQIRTWGRGGFNNKQENVIYKGFKTEYELLTDFINWWMIEDNTPEVITGWNSKLYDIPYLCRRIDRVLGEKLKKRMSPWGLVTEEETYISGRRHISYDIGGVSQLDYLDLYKKFTYKAQESYRLDYIASVELGQKKLDHSEFDTFKDFYTKGWQKFVEYNIIDVELVDRLEDKMKLIELALTMAY
;
A
#
# COMPACT_ATOMS: atom_id res chain seq x y z
N LYS A 1 38.29 28.32 12.08
CA LYS A 1 37.23 27.92 13.05
C LYS A 1 36.13 27.25 12.23
N THR A 2 35.93 25.97 12.46
CA THR A 2 34.89 25.23 11.77
C THR A 2 33.49 25.74 12.20
N LYS A 3 32.58 25.85 11.25
CA LYS A 3 31.22 26.33 11.48
C LYS A 3 30.36 25.26 12.20
N TYR A 4 30.74 24.00 12.05
CA TYR A 4 29.96 22.85 12.51
C TYR A 4 30.54 22.25 13.80
N LYS A 5 29.64 21.78 14.67
CA LYS A 5 29.98 21.12 15.94
C LYS A 5 29.08 19.93 16.16
N THR A 6 29.58 18.92 16.89
CA THR A 6 28.75 17.84 17.44
C THR A 6 27.80 18.40 18.49
N LEU A 7 26.84 17.56 18.94
CA LEU A 7 25.96 17.91 20.08
C LEU A 7 26.75 18.20 21.35
N ASP A 8 27.93 17.59 21.53
CA ASP A 8 28.84 17.81 22.66
C ASP A 8 29.77 19.02 22.46
N GLY A 9 29.62 19.77 21.36
CA GLY A 9 30.38 20.96 21.06
C GLY A 9 31.76 20.75 20.42
N LEU A 10 32.12 19.52 20.05
CA LEU A 10 33.38 19.22 19.36
C LEU A 10 33.35 19.77 17.92
N PRO A 11 34.43 20.38 17.44
CA PRO A 11 34.49 20.91 16.09
C PRO A 11 34.53 19.74 15.08
N VAL A 12 33.71 19.83 14.03
CA VAL A 12 33.66 18.87 12.92
C VAL A 12 33.76 19.60 11.58
N GLU A 13 34.23 18.90 10.56
CA GLU A 13 34.31 19.41 9.19
C GLU A 13 33.40 18.62 8.29
N PRO A 14 32.68 19.25 7.35
CA PRO A 14 31.86 18.54 6.37
C PRO A 14 32.77 17.75 5.41
N ILE A 15 32.34 16.56 5.07
CA ILE A 15 32.98 15.72 4.08
C ILE A 15 31.95 15.42 2.98
N GLU A 16 32.33 15.59 1.73
CA GLU A 16 31.50 15.33 0.56
C GLU A 16 32.09 14.16 -0.25
N PRO A 17 31.82 12.91 0.11
CA PRO A 17 32.39 11.75 -0.58
C PRO A 17 31.89 11.57 -2.02
N GLY A 18 30.78 12.21 -2.39
CA GLY A 18 30.20 12.15 -3.72
C GLY A 18 28.72 11.79 -3.71
N THR A 19 28.33 10.70 -4.41
CA THR A 19 26.94 10.22 -4.46
C THR A 19 26.48 9.64 -3.12
N VAL A 20 25.19 9.44 -2.95
CA VAL A 20 24.62 8.74 -1.77
C VAL A 20 25.29 7.38 -1.52
N ARG A 21 25.66 6.68 -2.60
CA ARG A 21 26.40 5.41 -2.51
C ARG A 21 27.79 5.64 -1.94
N ASP A 22 28.53 6.63 -2.47
CA ASP A 22 29.89 6.96 -2.01
C ASP A 22 29.88 7.38 -0.54
N CYS A 23 28.84 8.13 -0.10
CA CYS A 23 28.66 8.50 1.30
C CYS A 23 28.44 7.26 2.20
N ARG A 24 27.61 6.32 1.79
CA ARG A 24 27.38 5.06 2.54
C ARG A 24 28.65 4.21 2.61
N GLU A 25 29.38 4.10 1.51
CA GLU A 25 30.66 3.36 1.46
C GLU A 25 31.71 4.03 2.35
N PHE A 26 31.75 5.38 2.38
CA PHE A 26 32.63 6.14 3.25
C PHE A 26 32.31 5.88 4.73
N ILE A 27 31.06 6.01 5.14
CA ILE A 27 30.60 5.75 6.51
C ILE A 27 30.99 4.32 6.91
N LYS A 28 30.65 3.32 6.10
CA LYS A 28 30.97 1.92 6.35
C LYS A 28 32.47 1.67 6.50
N LYS A 29 33.31 2.35 5.69
CA LYS A 29 34.74 2.19 5.71
C LYS A 29 35.40 2.76 6.97
N TYR A 30 34.86 3.86 7.49
CA TYR A 30 35.52 4.62 8.57
C TYR A 30 34.81 4.52 9.92
N ASN A 31 33.64 3.89 10.00
CA ASN A 31 32.84 3.77 11.24
C ASN A 31 33.59 3.07 12.37
N ASP A 32 34.49 2.14 12.06
CA ASP A 32 35.23 1.34 13.06
C ASP A 32 36.71 1.78 13.17
N VAL A 33 37.06 2.95 12.61
CA VAL A 33 38.42 3.45 12.68
C VAL A 33 38.63 4.21 13.98
N GLU A 34 39.55 3.75 14.81
CA GLU A 34 39.87 4.37 16.12
C GLU A 34 40.30 5.83 15.92
N ASN A 35 39.75 6.71 16.75
CA ASN A 35 39.98 8.18 16.72
C ASN A 35 39.55 8.90 15.44
N PHE A 36 38.72 8.26 14.61
CA PHE A 36 38.11 8.87 13.45
C PHE A 36 36.59 8.71 13.51
N ASN A 37 35.90 9.67 14.11
CA ASN A 37 34.47 9.60 14.27
C ASN A 37 33.77 10.29 13.10
N VAL A 38 32.90 9.55 12.42
CA VAL A 38 32.03 10.07 11.38
C VAL A 38 30.65 10.36 12.00
N TYR A 39 30.22 11.60 11.88
CA TYR A 39 28.93 12.05 12.36
C TYR A 39 28.05 12.38 11.15
N GLY A 40 26.81 11.98 11.17
CA GLY A 40 25.85 12.25 10.09
C GLY A 40 24.61 11.42 10.19
N ASN A 41 23.60 11.78 9.42
CA ASN A 41 22.38 11.00 9.29
C ASN A 41 22.47 10.19 7.98
N GLU A 42 22.45 8.87 8.07
CA GLU A 42 22.43 7.99 6.89
C GLU A 42 21.12 8.12 6.08
N ARG A 43 20.10 8.70 6.66
CA ARG A 43 18.85 9.05 5.99
C ARG A 43 19.01 10.37 5.26
N PHE A 44 19.73 10.39 4.15
CA PHE A 44 20.08 11.58 3.38
C PHE A 44 18.89 12.43 2.92
N ILE A 45 17.67 11.87 2.88
CA ILE A 45 16.47 12.63 2.57
C ILE A 45 16.18 13.72 3.60
N TYR A 46 16.39 13.46 4.89
CA TYR A 46 16.21 14.49 5.94
C TYR A 46 17.26 15.58 5.85
N GLN A 47 18.50 15.22 5.50
CA GLN A 47 19.54 16.20 5.24
C GLN A 47 19.17 17.09 4.06
N TYR A 48 18.72 16.50 2.95
CA TYR A 48 18.26 17.25 1.77
C TYR A 48 17.12 18.21 2.12
N ILE A 49 16.10 17.75 2.85
CA ILE A 49 14.97 18.58 3.27
C ILE A 49 15.46 19.75 4.15
N SER A 50 16.30 19.48 5.15
CA SER A 50 16.86 20.49 6.06
C SER A 50 17.71 21.52 5.34
N GLU A 51 18.50 21.12 4.34
CA GLU A 51 19.34 22.04 3.56
C GLU A 51 18.53 22.84 2.54
N LYS A 52 17.54 22.19 1.89
CA LYS A 52 16.72 22.82 0.85
C LYS A 52 15.66 23.77 1.39
N TYR A 53 15.14 23.47 2.58
CA TYR A 53 14.04 24.20 3.21
C TYR A 53 14.35 24.59 4.66
N PRO A 54 15.44 25.33 4.94
CA PRO A 54 15.95 25.56 6.30
C PRO A 54 15.04 26.42 7.19
N GLU A 55 14.14 27.20 6.59
CA GLU A 55 13.27 28.15 7.32
C GLU A 55 11.77 27.89 7.04
N VAL A 56 11.46 26.80 6.36
CA VAL A 56 10.07 26.47 6.02
C VAL A 56 9.48 25.56 7.10
N GLU A 57 8.48 26.05 7.81
CA GLU A 57 7.61 25.19 8.60
C GLU A 57 6.76 24.37 7.63
N VAL A 58 7.14 23.12 7.42
CA VAL A 58 6.36 22.20 6.57
C VAL A 58 5.14 21.77 7.36
N LYS A 59 3.95 22.14 6.87
CA LYS A 59 2.68 21.68 7.43
C LYS A 59 2.25 20.42 6.68
N PHE A 60 2.01 19.37 7.43
CA PHE A 60 1.43 18.13 6.90
C PHE A 60 0.00 18.42 6.42
N ASP A 61 -0.33 17.96 5.23
CA ASP A 61 -1.64 18.11 4.61
C ASP A 61 -1.93 16.83 3.81
N VAL A 62 -2.77 15.96 4.38
CA VAL A 62 -3.14 14.67 3.78
C VAL A 62 -3.84 14.83 2.43
N GLU A 63 -4.54 15.95 2.20
CA GLU A 63 -5.23 16.20 0.94
C GLU A 63 -4.28 16.41 -0.25
N LYS A 64 -3.00 16.71 0.04
CA LYS A 64 -1.95 16.84 -0.99
C LYS A 64 -1.26 15.52 -1.30
N ILE A 65 -1.56 14.47 -0.54
CA ILE A 65 -0.98 13.15 -0.73
C ILE A 65 -1.99 12.30 -1.52
N LYS A 66 -1.51 11.69 -2.60
CA LYS A 66 -2.31 10.76 -3.38
C LYS A 66 -2.46 9.42 -2.61
N LEU A 67 -3.44 9.39 -1.72
CA LEU A 67 -3.79 8.23 -0.92
C LEU A 67 -4.87 7.42 -1.63
N THR A 68 -4.62 6.12 -1.82
CA THR A 68 -5.55 5.20 -2.49
C THR A 68 -5.77 3.95 -1.65
N THR A 69 -7.02 3.58 -1.45
CA THR A 69 -7.41 2.28 -0.87
C THR A 69 -7.53 1.25 -1.97
N ILE A 70 -7.01 0.05 -1.75
CA ILE A 70 -7.12 -1.10 -2.66
C ILE A 70 -7.80 -2.28 -1.98
N ASP A 71 -8.58 -3.02 -2.75
CA ASP A 71 -9.07 -4.35 -2.42
C ASP A 71 -9.19 -5.18 -3.69
N ILE A 72 -8.84 -6.47 -3.63
CA ILE A 72 -8.96 -7.40 -4.75
C ILE A 72 -9.81 -8.59 -4.38
N GLU A 73 -10.50 -9.14 -5.38
CA GLU A 73 -11.20 -10.41 -5.24
C GLU A 73 -10.62 -11.44 -6.22
N VAL A 74 -10.39 -12.62 -5.70
CA VAL A 74 -9.72 -13.71 -6.42
C VAL A 74 -10.63 -14.91 -6.49
N ALA A 75 -10.58 -15.66 -7.59
CA ALA A 75 -11.29 -16.92 -7.71
C ALA A 75 -10.84 -17.89 -6.60
N SER A 76 -11.76 -18.70 -6.12
CA SER A 76 -11.52 -19.68 -5.06
C SER A 76 -12.04 -21.04 -5.49
N GLU A 77 -11.22 -21.76 -6.24
CA GLU A 77 -11.60 -23.10 -6.74
C GLU A 77 -11.30 -24.19 -5.71
N ASN A 78 -10.19 -24.05 -4.96
CA ASN A 78 -9.68 -25.09 -4.07
C ASN A 78 -9.45 -24.58 -2.62
N GLY A 79 -10.27 -23.65 -2.14
CA GLY A 79 -10.11 -23.02 -0.84
C GLY A 79 -9.54 -21.60 -0.91
N PHE A 80 -8.98 -21.10 0.18
CA PHE A 80 -8.45 -19.75 0.21
C PHE A 80 -7.23 -19.62 -0.73
N PRO A 81 -7.21 -18.63 -1.65
CA PRO A 81 -6.14 -18.49 -2.62
C PRO A 81 -4.79 -18.20 -1.96
N ASP A 82 -3.78 -18.99 -2.35
CA ASP A 82 -2.43 -18.86 -1.82
C ASP A 82 -1.65 -17.77 -2.55
N VAL A 83 -1.08 -16.85 -1.79
CA VAL A 83 -0.28 -15.72 -2.30
C VAL A 83 0.99 -16.20 -2.99
N GLU A 84 1.63 -17.26 -2.48
CA GLU A 84 2.91 -17.73 -2.99
C GLU A 84 2.79 -18.29 -4.42
N SER A 85 1.77 -19.07 -4.68
CA SER A 85 1.49 -19.61 -6.00
C SER A 85 0.76 -18.62 -6.91
N ALA A 86 -0.11 -17.76 -6.35
CA ALA A 86 -1.04 -16.89 -7.05
C ALA A 86 -1.67 -17.60 -8.26
N ALA A 87 -2.21 -18.81 -8.00
CA ALA A 87 -2.66 -19.71 -9.07
C ALA A 87 -4.00 -19.29 -9.66
N GLU A 88 -4.88 -18.76 -8.82
CA GLU A 88 -6.26 -18.42 -9.18
C GLU A 88 -6.37 -17.04 -9.84
N GLU A 89 -7.39 -16.87 -10.69
CA GLU A 89 -7.60 -15.59 -11.42
C GLU A 89 -8.02 -14.45 -10.49
N VAL A 90 -7.50 -13.25 -10.74
CA VAL A 90 -8.05 -12.03 -10.19
C VAL A 90 -9.36 -11.71 -10.89
N LEU A 91 -10.43 -11.61 -10.11
CA LEU A 91 -11.80 -11.36 -10.59
C LEU A 91 -12.17 -9.88 -10.52
N LEU A 92 -11.75 -9.19 -9.46
CA LEU A 92 -11.98 -7.77 -9.25
C LEU A 92 -10.71 -7.10 -8.72
N ILE A 93 -10.47 -5.86 -9.17
CA ILE A 93 -9.54 -4.91 -8.55
C ILE A 93 -10.34 -3.64 -8.33
N THR A 94 -10.43 -3.18 -7.09
CA THR A 94 -11.11 -1.93 -6.75
C THR A 94 -10.14 -0.98 -6.07
N LEU A 95 -10.09 0.25 -6.55
CA LEU A 95 -9.34 1.35 -5.98
C LEU A 95 -10.29 2.47 -5.60
N GLN A 96 -10.06 3.10 -4.44
CA GLN A 96 -10.74 4.33 -4.05
C GLN A 96 -9.72 5.43 -3.76
N ASP A 97 -9.86 6.55 -4.43
CA ASP A 97 -9.09 7.76 -4.12
C ASP A 97 -9.65 8.44 -2.87
N TYR A 98 -8.79 8.69 -1.88
CA TYR A 98 -9.21 9.23 -0.58
C TYR A 98 -9.76 10.65 -0.67
N THR A 99 -9.17 11.50 -1.51
CA THR A 99 -9.53 12.92 -1.61
C THR A 99 -10.81 13.12 -2.42
N THR A 100 -10.90 12.48 -3.59
CA THR A 100 -12.05 12.65 -4.49
C THR A 100 -13.20 11.70 -4.19
N LYS A 101 -12.95 10.66 -3.38
CA LYS A 101 -13.88 9.55 -3.10
C LYS A 101 -14.32 8.80 -4.36
N GLN A 102 -13.61 8.99 -5.48
CA GLN A 102 -13.87 8.25 -6.70
C GLN A 102 -13.40 6.81 -6.57
N ILE A 103 -14.27 5.89 -6.93
CA ILE A 103 -13.99 4.44 -6.95
C ILE A 103 -13.82 4.00 -8.39
N ARG A 104 -12.79 3.21 -8.65
CA ARG A 104 -12.56 2.57 -9.94
C ARG A 104 -12.42 1.07 -9.75
N THR A 105 -13.24 0.32 -10.48
CA THR A 105 -13.27 -1.13 -10.41
C THR A 105 -13.04 -1.75 -11.79
N TRP A 106 -12.13 -2.69 -11.86
CA TRP A 106 -11.90 -3.60 -12.99
C TRP A 106 -12.48 -4.95 -12.64
N GLY A 107 -13.33 -5.52 -13.48
CA GLY A 107 -14.01 -6.78 -13.20
C GLY A 107 -14.09 -7.72 -14.38
N ARG A 108 -14.23 -9.02 -14.09
CA ARG A 108 -14.34 -10.13 -15.05
C ARG A 108 -15.75 -10.31 -15.64
N GLY A 109 -16.65 -9.37 -15.43
CA GLY A 109 -18.03 -9.48 -15.88
C GLY A 109 -18.69 -8.13 -16.06
N GLY A 110 -19.99 -8.14 -16.36
CA GLY A 110 -20.78 -6.93 -16.45
C GLY A 110 -21.29 -6.46 -15.08
N PHE A 111 -21.44 -5.17 -14.88
CA PHE A 111 -21.98 -4.57 -13.67
C PHE A 111 -22.96 -3.45 -14.01
N ASN A 112 -24.12 -3.47 -13.39
CA ASN A 112 -25.09 -2.40 -13.51
C ASN A 112 -24.80 -1.33 -12.45
N ASN A 113 -23.91 -0.39 -12.80
CA ASN A 113 -23.51 0.67 -11.91
C ASN A 113 -24.64 1.68 -11.70
N LYS A 114 -24.95 1.97 -10.42
CA LYS A 114 -25.95 2.97 -10.01
C LYS A 114 -25.35 4.12 -9.22
N GLN A 115 -24.04 4.09 -8.97
CA GLN A 115 -23.32 5.08 -8.17
C GLN A 115 -22.54 6.01 -9.08
N GLU A 116 -22.71 7.31 -8.91
CA GLU A 116 -22.07 8.33 -9.75
C GLU A 116 -20.53 8.40 -9.53
N ASN A 117 -20.08 8.10 -8.32
CA ASN A 117 -18.65 8.10 -7.97
C ASN A 117 -17.93 6.80 -8.31
N VAL A 118 -18.61 5.82 -8.90
CA VAL A 118 -18.01 4.53 -9.30
C VAL A 118 -17.81 4.49 -10.80
N ILE A 119 -16.59 4.18 -11.21
CA ILE A 119 -16.24 3.88 -12.61
C ILE A 119 -15.93 2.40 -12.71
N TYR A 120 -16.78 1.66 -13.42
CA TYR A 120 -16.62 0.23 -13.63
C TYR A 120 -16.20 -0.10 -15.05
N LYS A 121 -15.21 -0.98 -15.19
CA LYS A 121 -14.81 -1.57 -16.48
C LYS A 121 -14.89 -3.09 -16.42
N GLY A 122 -15.69 -3.69 -17.30
CA GLY A 122 -15.84 -5.14 -17.42
C GLY A 122 -14.96 -5.71 -18.54
N PHE A 123 -14.35 -6.88 -18.29
CA PHE A 123 -13.45 -7.57 -19.21
C PHE A 123 -13.82 -9.05 -19.38
N LYS A 124 -13.52 -9.61 -20.55
CA LYS A 124 -13.78 -11.04 -20.85
C LYS A 124 -12.68 -11.95 -20.32
N THR A 125 -11.45 -11.46 -20.25
CA THR A 125 -10.28 -12.22 -19.79
C THR A 125 -9.53 -11.49 -18.70
N GLU A 126 -8.88 -12.22 -17.81
CA GLU A 126 -8.00 -11.63 -16.80
C GLU A 126 -6.82 -10.88 -17.45
N TYR A 127 -6.30 -11.40 -18.56
CA TYR A 127 -5.24 -10.74 -19.32
C TYR A 127 -5.63 -9.31 -19.71
N GLU A 128 -6.84 -9.10 -20.22
CA GLU A 128 -7.36 -7.78 -20.58
C GLU A 128 -7.54 -6.90 -19.34
N LEU A 129 -8.07 -7.46 -18.25
CA LEU A 129 -8.28 -6.76 -16.99
C LEU A 129 -6.96 -6.25 -16.41
N LEU A 130 -5.98 -7.14 -16.24
CA LEU A 130 -4.67 -6.77 -15.70
C LEU A 130 -3.90 -5.81 -16.62
N THR A 131 -4.03 -5.96 -17.94
CA THR A 131 -3.41 -5.07 -18.91
C THR A 131 -3.99 -3.66 -18.82
N ASP A 132 -5.33 -3.51 -18.76
CA ASP A 132 -5.97 -2.20 -18.62
C ASP A 132 -5.64 -1.57 -17.25
N PHE A 133 -5.64 -2.38 -16.19
CA PHE A 133 -5.24 -1.93 -14.86
C PHE A 133 -3.83 -1.35 -14.84
N ILE A 134 -2.82 -2.11 -15.34
CA ILE A 134 -1.42 -1.65 -15.38
C ILE A 134 -1.25 -0.42 -16.26
N ASN A 135 -1.91 -0.35 -17.41
CA ASN A 135 -1.84 0.81 -18.27
C ASN A 135 -2.43 2.06 -17.62
N TRP A 136 -3.50 1.92 -16.84
CA TRP A 136 -4.06 3.01 -16.06
C TRP A 136 -3.16 3.41 -14.90
N TRP A 137 -2.64 2.43 -14.16
CA TRP A 137 -1.75 2.64 -13.02
C TRP A 137 -0.47 3.39 -13.37
N MET A 138 0.11 3.10 -14.55
CA MET A 138 1.36 3.73 -15.03
C MET A 138 1.25 5.21 -15.36
N ILE A 139 0.05 5.75 -15.48
CA ILE A 139 -0.14 7.19 -15.69
C ILE A 139 0.25 7.89 -14.40
N GLU A 140 1.19 8.84 -14.47
CA GLU A 140 1.76 9.55 -13.29
C GLU A 140 0.68 10.08 -12.35
N ASP A 141 -0.38 10.65 -12.92
CA ASP A 141 -1.51 11.16 -12.14
C ASP A 141 -2.36 10.07 -11.46
N ASN A 142 -2.25 8.82 -11.85
CA ASN A 142 -3.01 7.71 -11.28
C ASN A 142 -2.23 6.89 -10.26
N THR A 143 -0.88 6.85 -10.37
CA THR A 143 -0.04 6.11 -9.43
C THR A 143 -0.17 6.74 -8.03
N PRO A 144 -0.56 5.97 -6.99
CA PRO A 144 -0.65 6.50 -5.64
C PRO A 144 0.73 6.76 -5.04
N GLU A 145 0.83 7.75 -4.16
CA GLU A 145 2.01 7.96 -3.30
C GLU A 145 1.92 7.07 -2.05
N VAL A 146 0.69 6.88 -1.57
CA VAL A 146 0.38 5.99 -0.45
C VAL A 146 -0.77 5.06 -0.85
N ILE A 147 -0.54 3.76 -0.68
CA ILE A 147 -1.57 2.74 -0.86
C ILE A 147 -1.92 2.09 0.48
N THR A 148 -3.19 1.91 0.73
CA THR A 148 -3.73 1.25 1.90
C THR A 148 -4.78 0.22 1.53
N GLY A 149 -5.20 -0.59 2.48
CA GLY A 149 -6.23 -1.60 2.37
C GLY A 149 -6.27 -2.45 3.63
N TRP A 150 -7.21 -3.35 3.75
CA TRP A 150 -7.32 -4.23 4.91
C TRP A 150 -6.53 -5.51 4.71
N ASN A 151 -5.38 -5.64 5.36
CA ASN A 151 -4.41 -6.73 5.16
C ASN A 151 -3.75 -6.72 3.77
N SER A 152 -3.77 -5.58 3.11
CA SER A 152 -3.32 -5.43 1.72
C SER A 152 -1.83 -5.70 1.52
N LYS A 153 -1.00 -5.41 2.54
CA LYS A 153 0.45 -5.65 2.50
C LYS A 153 0.79 -7.14 2.42
N LEU A 154 -0.03 -8.01 3.03
CA LEU A 154 0.21 -9.45 3.08
C LEU A 154 -0.64 -10.26 2.11
N TYR A 155 -1.67 -9.65 1.51
CA TYR A 155 -2.55 -10.35 0.59
C TYR A 155 -2.70 -9.64 -0.77
N ASP A 156 -3.37 -8.50 -0.83
CA ASP A 156 -3.75 -7.85 -2.10
C ASP A 156 -2.54 -7.49 -2.96
N ILE A 157 -1.60 -6.76 -2.39
CA ILE A 157 -0.41 -6.30 -3.12
C ILE A 157 0.48 -7.45 -3.56
N PRO A 158 0.88 -8.40 -2.70
CA PRO A 158 1.70 -9.53 -3.13
C PRO A 158 0.98 -10.46 -4.11
N TYR A 159 -0.31 -10.71 -3.91
CA TYR A 159 -1.09 -11.51 -4.85
C TYR A 159 -1.13 -10.85 -6.23
N LEU A 160 -1.45 -9.56 -6.28
CA LEU A 160 -1.53 -8.79 -7.52
C LEU A 160 -0.16 -8.72 -8.24
N CYS A 161 0.92 -8.45 -7.51
CA CYS A 161 2.28 -8.43 -8.08
C CYS A 161 2.66 -9.78 -8.70
N ARG A 162 2.41 -10.88 -7.99
CA ARG A 162 2.68 -12.24 -8.50
C ARG A 162 1.78 -12.62 -9.65
N ARG A 163 0.51 -12.23 -9.60
CA ARG A 163 -0.43 -12.54 -10.67
C ARG A 163 -0.11 -11.77 -11.95
N ILE A 164 0.25 -10.49 -11.83
CA ILE A 164 0.74 -9.69 -12.97
C ILE A 164 2.00 -10.32 -13.56
N ASP A 165 2.96 -10.72 -12.72
CA ASP A 165 4.17 -11.41 -13.19
C ASP A 165 3.85 -12.68 -13.97
N ARG A 166 2.95 -13.51 -13.44
CA ARG A 166 2.55 -14.77 -14.04
C ARG A 166 1.80 -14.61 -15.36
N VAL A 167 0.91 -13.62 -15.46
CA VAL A 167 0.01 -13.44 -16.62
C VAL A 167 0.61 -12.51 -17.67
N LEU A 168 1.27 -11.44 -17.24
CA LEU A 168 1.79 -10.38 -18.11
C LEU A 168 3.33 -10.34 -18.18
N GLY A 169 4.00 -10.99 -17.24
CA GLY A 169 5.46 -11.05 -17.14
C GLY A 169 6.09 -9.94 -16.30
N GLU A 170 7.33 -10.21 -15.85
CA GLU A 170 8.11 -9.37 -14.93
C GLU A 170 8.23 -7.90 -15.37
N LYS A 171 8.34 -7.66 -16.67
CA LYS A 171 8.45 -6.29 -17.21
C LYS A 171 7.23 -5.44 -16.88
N LEU A 172 6.04 -6.02 -16.91
CA LEU A 172 4.81 -5.31 -16.56
C LEU A 172 4.60 -5.24 -15.04
N LYS A 173 5.02 -6.26 -14.28
CA LYS A 173 5.05 -6.18 -12.82
C LYS A 173 5.88 -4.98 -12.33
N LYS A 174 7.07 -4.76 -12.90
CA LYS A 174 7.93 -3.62 -12.55
C LYS A 174 7.26 -2.26 -12.75
N ARG A 175 6.22 -2.19 -13.57
CA ARG A 175 5.46 -0.96 -13.80
C ARG A 175 4.45 -0.63 -12.69
N MET A 176 4.30 -1.48 -11.69
CA MET A 176 3.66 -1.10 -10.42
C MET A 176 4.43 0.01 -9.70
N SER A 177 5.73 0.11 -9.92
CA SER A 177 6.58 1.19 -9.40
C SER A 177 6.79 2.26 -10.48
N PRO A 178 6.61 3.56 -10.14
CA PRO A 178 6.96 4.67 -11.04
C PRO A 178 8.46 4.69 -11.40
N TRP A 179 9.29 4.03 -10.57
CA TRP A 179 10.74 3.95 -10.78
C TRP A 179 11.20 2.59 -11.34
N GLY A 180 10.26 1.68 -11.59
CA GLY A 180 10.58 0.32 -12.06
C GLY A 180 11.22 -0.58 -11.00
N LEU A 181 11.11 -0.22 -9.73
CA LEU A 181 11.69 -0.91 -8.57
C LEU A 181 10.58 -1.64 -7.82
N VAL A 182 10.44 -2.95 -8.05
CA VAL A 182 9.52 -3.82 -7.34
C VAL A 182 10.32 -4.99 -6.80
N THR A 183 10.48 -5.04 -5.48
CA THR A 183 11.31 -6.03 -4.79
C THR A 183 10.45 -6.92 -3.92
N GLU A 184 10.60 -8.23 -4.05
CA GLU A 184 9.97 -9.19 -3.16
C GLU A 184 10.73 -9.27 -1.85
N GLU A 185 10.02 -9.26 -0.73
CA GLU A 185 10.56 -9.35 0.62
C GLU A 185 9.91 -10.51 1.37
N GLU A 186 10.71 -11.21 2.19
CA GLU A 186 10.22 -12.21 3.12
C GLU A 186 10.07 -11.60 4.51
N THR A 187 8.90 -11.74 5.08
CA THR A 187 8.59 -11.28 6.43
C THR A 187 8.13 -12.46 7.28
N TYR A 188 8.62 -12.54 8.52
CA TYR A 188 8.21 -13.59 9.46
C TYR A 188 7.31 -12.97 10.53
N ILE A 189 6.04 -13.42 10.58
CA ILE A 189 5.06 -12.97 11.57
C ILE A 189 4.60 -14.19 12.36
N SER A 190 4.79 -14.15 13.67
CA SER A 190 4.46 -15.27 14.58
C SER A 190 5.04 -16.62 14.12
N GLY A 191 6.26 -16.60 13.57
CA GLY A 191 6.97 -17.79 13.10
C GLY A 191 6.51 -18.32 11.73
N ARG A 192 5.56 -17.64 11.06
CA ARG A 192 5.13 -17.98 9.71
C ARG A 192 5.77 -17.05 8.70
N ARG A 193 6.24 -17.63 7.60
CA ARG A 193 6.77 -16.88 6.45
C ARG A 193 5.62 -16.23 5.69
N HIS A 194 5.76 -14.95 5.40
CA HIS A 194 4.87 -14.17 4.53
C HIS A 194 5.70 -13.51 3.44
N ILE A 195 5.09 -13.34 2.29
CA ILE A 195 5.66 -12.61 1.18
C ILE A 195 5.02 -11.22 1.15
N SER A 196 5.84 -10.21 1.04
CA SER A 196 5.44 -8.83 0.78
C SER A 196 6.24 -8.26 -0.39
N TYR A 197 5.84 -7.12 -0.90
CA TYR A 197 6.56 -6.43 -1.97
C TYR A 197 6.85 -4.99 -1.56
N ASP A 198 8.10 -4.55 -1.74
CA ASP A 198 8.43 -3.14 -1.74
C ASP A 198 8.26 -2.58 -3.15
N ILE A 199 7.43 -1.55 -3.29
CA ILE A 199 7.15 -0.87 -4.55
C ILE A 199 7.76 0.53 -4.46
N GLY A 200 8.94 0.69 -5.05
CA GLY A 200 9.66 1.96 -5.02
C GLY A 200 8.79 3.11 -5.54
N GLY A 201 8.63 4.15 -4.72
CA GLY A 201 7.78 5.32 -5.02
C GLY A 201 6.32 5.20 -4.57
N VAL A 202 5.90 4.04 -4.02
CA VAL A 202 4.55 3.82 -3.48
C VAL A 202 4.67 3.32 -2.04
N SER A 203 4.35 4.15 -1.07
CA SER A 203 4.38 3.77 0.35
C SER A 203 3.16 2.91 0.69
N GLN A 204 3.37 1.78 1.36
CA GLN A 204 2.29 0.88 1.77
C GLN A 204 1.99 1.06 3.26
N LEU A 205 0.79 1.50 3.56
CA LEU A 205 0.28 1.65 4.92
C LEU A 205 -0.94 0.73 5.10
N ASP A 206 -0.70 -0.51 5.49
CA ASP A 206 -1.77 -1.49 5.73
C ASP A 206 -2.66 -1.05 6.89
N TYR A 207 -3.96 -0.88 6.63
CA TYR A 207 -4.89 -0.35 7.61
C TYR A 207 -5.11 -1.29 8.81
N LEU A 208 -5.06 -2.60 8.59
CA LEU A 208 -5.12 -3.57 9.68
C LEU A 208 -3.93 -3.47 10.62
N ASP A 209 -2.73 -3.26 10.06
CA ASP A 209 -1.51 -3.07 10.87
C ASP A 209 -1.57 -1.76 11.66
N LEU A 210 -2.03 -0.67 11.03
CA LEU A 210 -2.24 0.61 11.72
C LEU A 210 -3.29 0.47 12.83
N TYR A 211 -4.42 -0.19 12.54
CA TYR A 211 -5.46 -0.43 13.53
C TYR A 211 -4.92 -1.19 14.75
N LYS A 212 -4.21 -2.31 14.53
CA LYS A 212 -3.60 -3.08 15.63
C LYS A 212 -2.55 -2.30 16.42
N LYS A 213 -1.79 -1.44 15.74
CA LYS A 213 -0.70 -0.68 16.35
C LYS A 213 -1.17 0.49 17.20
N PHE A 214 -2.20 1.19 16.75
CA PHE A 214 -2.66 2.44 17.36
C PHE A 214 -3.95 2.31 18.17
N THR A 215 -4.58 1.12 18.22
CA THR A 215 -5.72 0.87 19.11
C THR A 215 -5.30 0.04 20.31
N TYR A 216 -5.64 0.53 21.51
CA TYR A 216 -5.23 -0.11 22.77
C TYR A 216 -6.10 -1.30 23.17
N LYS A 217 -7.31 -1.39 22.62
CA LYS A 217 -8.27 -2.44 22.98
C LYS A 217 -8.16 -3.62 22.01
N ALA A 218 -7.82 -4.78 22.54
CA ALA A 218 -7.88 -6.01 21.75
C ALA A 218 -9.33 -6.30 21.31
N GLN A 219 -9.47 -6.73 20.08
CA GLN A 219 -10.75 -7.09 19.48
C GLN A 219 -10.92 -8.61 19.43
N GLU A 220 -12.16 -9.08 19.48
CA GLU A 220 -12.50 -10.50 19.35
C GLU A 220 -12.17 -11.05 17.95
N SER A 221 -12.30 -10.18 16.93
CA SER A 221 -11.95 -10.47 15.55
C SER A 221 -11.34 -9.24 14.88
N TYR A 222 -10.37 -9.47 14.01
CA TYR A 222 -9.75 -8.43 13.17
C TYR A 222 -10.20 -8.50 11.71
N ARG A 223 -11.33 -9.13 11.44
CA ARG A 223 -11.95 -9.08 10.12
C ARG A 223 -12.54 -7.70 9.87
N LEU A 224 -12.48 -7.22 8.62
CA LEU A 224 -12.97 -5.89 8.27
C LEU A 224 -14.44 -5.68 8.66
N ASP A 225 -15.30 -6.67 8.42
CA ASP A 225 -16.72 -6.63 8.77
C ASP A 225 -16.95 -6.44 10.28
N TYR A 226 -16.17 -7.13 11.11
CA TYR A 226 -16.26 -7.00 12.56
C TYR A 226 -15.79 -5.62 13.02
N ILE A 227 -14.62 -5.19 12.55
CA ILE A 227 -14.06 -3.88 12.93
C ILE A 227 -14.94 -2.73 12.45
N ALA A 228 -15.47 -2.80 11.22
CA ALA A 228 -16.44 -1.81 10.74
C ALA A 228 -17.71 -1.78 11.60
N SER A 229 -18.19 -2.93 12.08
CA SER A 229 -19.32 -2.99 13.00
C SER A 229 -19.01 -2.33 14.35
N VAL A 230 -17.83 -2.60 14.91
CA VAL A 230 -17.40 -2.02 16.19
C VAL A 230 -17.18 -0.51 16.08
N GLU A 231 -16.46 -0.08 15.05
CA GLU A 231 -16.02 1.30 14.92
C GLU A 231 -17.09 2.20 14.25
N LEU A 232 -17.74 1.72 13.21
CA LEU A 232 -18.69 2.52 12.43
C LEU A 232 -20.16 2.23 12.76
N GLY A 233 -20.43 1.14 13.50
CA GLY A 233 -21.81 0.67 13.72
C GLY A 233 -22.47 0.09 12.46
N GLN A 234 -21.68 -0.21 11.43
CA GLN A 234 -22.17 -0.68 10.14
C GLN A 234 -21.97 -2.18 10.00
N LYS A 235 -22.99 -2.87 9.48
CA LYS A 235 -22.87 -4.28 9.11
C LYS A 235 -22.46 -4.37 7.65
N LYS A 236 -21.55 -5.30 7.35
CA LYS A 236 -21.17 -5.67 5.99
C LYS A 236 -22.36 -6.23 5.22
N LEU A 237 -22.31 -6.19 3.89
CA LEU A 237 -23.27 -6.89 3.03
C LEU A 237 -23.29 -8.38 3.38
N ASP A 238 -24.47 -8.87 3.73
CA ASP A 238 -24.69 -10.29 3.97
C ASP A 238 -24.69 -11.04 2.62
N HIS A 239 -23.88 -12.08 2.52
CA HIS A 239 -23.81 -12.98 1.36
C HIS A 239 -24.11 -14.43 1.75
N SER A 240 -24.73 -14.65 2.92
CA SER A 240 -25.08 -15.98 3.45
C SER A 240 -26.08 -16.76 2.59
N GLU A 241 -26.68 -16.12 1.58
CA GLU A 241 -27.55 -16.77 0.59
C GLU A 241 -26.79 -17.67 -0.40
N PHE A 242 -25.44 -17.56 -0.45
CA PHE A 242 -24.61 -18.40 -1.32
C PHE A 242 -23.90 -19.47 -0.49
N ASP A 243 -24.01 -20.73 -0.94
CA ASP A 243 -23.44 -21.88 -0.24
C ASP A 243 -21.90 -21.87 -0.20
N THR A 244 -21.27 -21.32 -1.24
CA THR A 244 -19.82 -21.23 -1.38
C THR A 244 -19.41 -19.87 -1.91
N PHE A 245 -18.15 -19.48 -1.67
CA PHE A 245 -17.58 -18.28 -2.26
C PHE A 245 -17.58 -18.34 -3.80
N LYS A 246 -17.40 -19.54 -4.37
CA LYS A 246 -17.53 -19.77 -5.80
C LYS A 246 -18.95 -19.49 -6.31
N ASP A 247 -19.97 -19.91 -5.59
CA ASP A 247 -21.35 -19.58 -5.92
C ASP A 247 -21.60 -18.08 -5.87
N PHE A 248 -20.98 -17.37 -4.92
CA PHE A 248 -21.13 -15.94 -4.78
C PHE A 248 -20.63 -15.20 -6.04
N TYR A 249 -19.43 -15.46 -6.52
CA TYR A 249 -18.94 -14.76 -7.71
C TYR A 249 -19.50 -15.32 -9.04
N THR A 250 -19.96 -16.56 -9.08
CA THR A 250 -20.53 -17.15 -10.33
C THR A 250 -22.01 -16.86 -10.52
N LYS A 251 -22.80 -16.86 -9.43
CA LYS A 251 -24.25 -16.68 -9.47
C LYS A 251 -24.69 -15.29 -9.02
N GLY A 252 -23.91 -14.62 -8.17
CA GLY A 252 -24.22 -13.33 -7.57
C GLY A 252 -23.28 -12.20 -7.99
N TRP A 253 -22.78 -12.19 -9.25
CA TRP A 253 -21.76 -11.25 -9.73
C TRP A 253 -22.05 -9.78 -9.40
N GLN A 254 -23.28 -9.32 -9.59
CA GLN A 254 -23.68 -7.94 -9.25
C GLN A 254 -23.38 -7.62 -7.78
N LYS A 255 -23.84 -8.47 -6.88
CA LYS A 255 -23.65 -8.33 -5.44
C LYS A 255 -22.17 -8.51 -5.03
N PHE A 256 -21.44 -9.37 -5.76
CA PHE A 256 -20.02 -9.58 -5.56
C PHE A 256 -19.18 -8.32 -5.86
N VAL A 257 -19.52 -7.59 -6.94
CA VAL A 257 -18.89 -6.29 -7.23
C VAL A 257 -19.26 -5.25 -6.18
N GLU A 258 -20.53 -5.19 -5.78
CA GLU A 258 -20.98 -4.27 -4.71
C GLU A 258 -20.27 -4.54 -3.39
N TYR A 259 -20.02 -5.82 -3.07
CA TYR A 259 -19.30 -6.25 -1.89
C TYR A 259 -17.84 -5.72 -1.90
N ASN A 260 -17.10 -5.89 -2.99
CA ASN A 260 -15.73 -5.41 -3.13
C ASN A 260 -15.65 -3.86 -3.07
N ILE A 261 -16.64 -3.17 -3.66
CA ILE A 261 -16.75 -1.70 -3.56
C ILE A 261 -16.94 -1.27 -2.10
N ILE A 262 -17.81 -1.95 -1.35
CA ILE A 262 -18.04 -1.65 0.05
C ILE A 262 -16.79 -1.87 0.90
N ASP A 263 -15.96 -2.86 0.58
CA ASP A 263 -14.74 -3.12 1.34
C ASP A 263 -13.75 -1.94 1.27
N VAL A 264 -13.54 -1.33 0.12
CA VAL A 264 -12.73 -0.10 0.02
C VAL A 264 -13.40 1.10 0.72
N GLU A 265 -14.73 1.25 0.60
CA GLU A 265 -15.47 2.30 1.29
C GLU A 265 -15.39 2.17 2.82
N LEU A 266 -15.40 0.95 3.36
CA LEU A 266 -15.29 0.72 4.80
C LEU A 266 -13.92 1.16 5.33
N VAL A 267 -12.83 0.86 4.63
CA VAL A 267 -11.48 1.29 5.01
C VAL A 267 -11.38 2.82 4.95
N ASP A 268 -11.92 3.44 3.92
CA ASP A 268 -11.97 4.89 3.76
C ASP A 268 -12.73 5.57 4.93
N ARG A 269 -13.89 5.03 5.30
CA ARG A 269 -14.68 5.53 6.44
C ARG A 269 -14.01 5.29 7.79
N LEU A 270 -13.27 4.20 7.95
CA LEU A 270 -12.44 3.97 9.12
C LEU A 270 -11.37 5.06 9.23
N GLU A 271 -10.69 5.41 8.12
CA GLU A 271 -9.73 6.50 8.10
C GLU A 271 -10.38 7.85 8.38
N ASP A 272 -11.54 8.15 7.81
CA ASP A 272 -12.28 9.39 8.10
C ASP A 272 -12.57 9.56 9.60
N LYS A 273 -12.88 8.46 10.31
CA LYS A 273 -13.14 8.46 11.74
C LYS A 273 -11.89 8.45 12.61
N MET A 274 -10.92 7.59 12.28
CA MET A 274 -9.84 7.23 13.18
C MET A 274 -8.54 7.98 12.88
N LYS A 275 -8.35 8.46 11.64
CA LYS A 275 -7.18 9.23 11.21
C LYS A 275 -5.83 8.53 11.45
N LEU A 276 -5.78 7.21 11.26
CA LEU A 276 -4.59 6.41 11.55
C LEU A 276 -3.48 6.58 10.51
N ILE A 277 -3.85 6.77 9.23
CA ILE A 277 -2.89 7.08 8.17
C ILE A 277 -2.33 8.48 8.37
N GLU A 278 -3.21 9.45 8.64
CA GLU A 278 -2.80 10.82 8.95
C GLU A 278 -1.84 10.85 10.15
N LEU A 279 -2.15 10.11 11.22
CA LEU A 279 -1.28 9.95 12.38
C LEU A 279 0.07 9.33 12.00
N ALA A 280 0.08 8.24 11.24
CA ALA A 280 1.31 7.55 10.83
C ALA A 280 2.21 8.45 9.98
N LEU A 281 1.63 9.18 9.03
CA LEU A 281 2.37 10.12 8.17
C LEU A 281 2.89 11.33 8.96
N THR A 282 2.09 11.87 9.89
CA THR A 282 2.54 12.94 10.79
C THR A 282 3.71 12.51 11.68
N MET A 283 3.73 11.25 12.13
CA MET A 283 4.84 10.72 12.93
C MET A 283 6.10 10.43 12.10
N ALA A 284 5.95 10.15 10.81
CA ALA A 284 7.06 9.89 9.90
C ALA A 284 7.74 11.17 9.44
N TYR A 285 7.04 12.29 9.51
CA TYR A 285 7.52 13.63 9.20
C TYR A 285 8.30 14.21 10.37
#